data_1be7a15490547420daa32ecd2ec7a652
#
_entry.id   1be7a15490547420daa32ecd2ec7a652
#
_cell.length_a   1.000
_cell.length_b   1.000
_cell.length_c   1.000
_cell.angle_alpha   90.00
_cell.angle_beta   90.00
_cell.angle_gamma   90.00
#
_symmetry.space_group_name_H-M   'P 1'
#
loop_
_entity.id
_entity.type
_entity.pdbx_description
1 polymer ?
#
loop_
_entity_poly.entity_id
_entity_poly.type
_entity_poly.pdbx_seq_one_letter_code
_entity_poly.pdbx_strand_id
1 'polypeptide(L)'
;MIDRRTFIAASAAGLSAAPLAAQSALAVRVGFVPVIGASALFVLAGDGSAREAGLNLTLSKFDSGPNAIQAFASGTIDLLVIGVAPVAVARSRGFETTVISAAATGGSAFAAGPALAKAFADNGNDPAKAFAAFRAAQGRKAKLGTLPPGAVPTVALHHWLWKVGKVDRADVEIANMGIEVVQQAMLASAIDGGTLLEPSVTLVIERDPRIKRIVNSPGMFPNIPGVVVAASGAFLKSQAPAAERFVGLFRRATEIVAKDPAKAAPHVLAALGGGLVAEATIARALASPAISYVNDPKEIRAATEALLAYQVELGDFATAPSTEGLFDQALYERAVKSAGR
;
A
#
# COMPACT_ATOMS: atom_id res chain seq x y z
N MET A 1 -80.64 36.62 -32.62
CA MET A 1 -80.73 35.31 -31.93
C MET A 1 -79.60 34.42 -32.42
N ILE A 2 -78.96 33.79 -31.53
CA ILE A 2 -77.97 32.71 -31.61
C ILE A 2 -76.51 33.09 -31.83
N ASP A 3 -75.93 32.91 -30.79
CA ASP A 3 -74.62 32.95 -30.27
C ASP A 3 -73.64 32.02 -30.98
N ARG A 4 -72.42 32.48 -31.27
CA ARG A 4 -71.37 31.66 -31.76
C ARG A 4 -70.18 31.72 -30.72
N ARG A 5 -70.13 30.71 -29.89
CA ARG A 5 -69.03 30.48 -28.97
C ARG A 5 -67.83 30.03 -29.74
N THR A 6 -66.86 30.87 -29.75
CA THR A 6 -65.47 30.57 -30.21
C THR A 6 -64.74 29.75 -29.16
N PHE A 7 -64.43 28.50 -29.49
CA PHE A 7 -63.62 27.62 -28.63
C PHE A 7 -62.12 27.89 -28.90
N ILE A 8 -61.44 28.53 -27.97
CA ILE A 8 -60.01 28.66 -28.04
C ILE A 8 -59.40 27.40 -27.38
N ALA A 9 -58.80 26.51 -28.19
CA ALA A 9 -57.98 25.39 -27.71
C ALA A 9 -56.62 25.90 -27.33
N ALA A 10 -56.36 26.00 -26.05
CA ALA A 10 -55.03 26.24 -25.53
C ALA A 10 -54.21 24.93 -25.55
N SER A 11 -53.29 24.82 -26.50
CA SER A 11 -52.33 23.73 -26.55
C SER A 11 -51.30 23.90 -25.44
N ALA A 12 -51.48 23.22 -24.31
CA ALA A 12 -50.44 23.09 -23.29
C ALA A 12 -49.33 22.15 -23.81
N ALA A 13 -48.23 22.73 -24.29
CA ALA A 13 -47.02 21.99 -24.56
C ALA A 13 -46.41 21.57 -23.21
N GLY A 14 -46.71 20.35 -22.78
CA GLY A 14 -46.08 19.69 -21.67
C GLY A 14 -44.60 19.42 -21.99
N LEU A 15 -43.71 20.24 -21.47
CA LEU A 15 -42.29 19.89 -21.39
C LEU A 15 -42.17 18.67 -20.47
N SER A 16 -42.15 17.48 -21.09
CA SER A 16 -41.73 16.25 -20.42
C SER A 16 -40.24 16.41 -20.08
N ALA A 17 -39.93 16.87 -18.89
CA ALA A 17 -38.59 16.72 -18.33
C ALA A 17 -38.33 15.20 -18.21
N ALA A 18 -37.63 14.64 -19.20
CA ALA A 18 -37.11 13.30 -19.08
C ALA A 18 -36.28 13.23 -17.76
N PRO A 19 -36.54 12.27 -16.87
CA PRO A 19 -35.68 12.12 -15.70
C PRO A 19 -34.27 11.92 -16.22
N LEU A 20 -33.32 12.78 -15.81
CA LEU A 20 -31.91 12.47 -15.93
C LEU A 20 -31.75 11.11 -15.24
N ALA A 21 -31.56 10.05 -16.03
CA ALA A 21 -31.21 8.76 -15.49
C ALA A 21 -29.94 8.99 -14.66
N ALA A 22 -30.07 8.95 -13.34
CA ALA A 22 -28.94 8.99 -12.44
C ALA A 22 -28.06 7.83 -12.88
N GLN A 23 -26.95 8.15 -13.52
CA GLN A 23 -26.01 7.15 -14.01
C GLN A 23 -25.56 6.39 -12.77
N SER A 24 -25.95 5.11 -12.66
CA SER A 24 -25.65 4.28 -11.51
C SER A 24 -24.15 4.29 -11.28
N ALA A 25 -23.73 4.62 -10.05
CA ALA A 25 -22.32 4.65 -9.71
C ALA A 25 -21.67 3.30 -10.04
N LEU A 26 -20.53 3.34 -10.74
CA LEU A 26 -19.82 2.14 -11.14
C LEU A 26 -19.21 1.46 -9.93
N ALA A 27 -19.52 0.19 -9.72
CA ALA A 27 -18.90 -0.60 -8.66
C ALA A 27 -17.44 -0.91 -9.01
N VAL A 28 -16.52 -0.59 -8.08
CA VAL A 28 -15.09 -0.86 -8.20
C VAL A 28 -14.63 -1.61 -6.95
N ARG A 29 -14.19 -2.85 -7.13
CA ARG A 29 -13.74 -3.73 -6.06
C ARG A 29 -12.24 -3.55 -5.85
N VAL A 30 -11.84 -3.05 -4.69
CA VAL A 30 -10.44 -2.70 -4.39
C VAL A 30 -9.90 -3.58 -3.28
N GLY A 31 -8.91 -4.41 -3.60
CA GLY A 31 -8.13 -5.14 -2.61
C GLY A 31 -6.98 -4.30 -2.06
N PHE A 32 -6.74 -4.33 -0.78
CA PHE A 32 -5.67 -3.56 -0.16
C PHE A 32 -5.00 -4.27 1.01
N VAL A 33 -3.78 -3.85 1.34
CA VAL A 33 -3.12 -4.18 2.60
C VAL A 33 -3.26 -3.02 3.58
N PRO A 34 -3.46 -3.29 4.89
CA PRO A 34 -3.77 -2.26 5.90
C PRO A 34 -2.51 -1.51 6.35
N VAL A 35 -1.94 -0.70 5.46
CA VAL A 35 -0.70 0.06 5.68
C VAL A 35 -0.89 1.54 5.35
N ILE A 36 -0.07 2.40 5.95
CA ILE A 36 -0.10 3.85 5.71
C ILE A 36 0.15 4.21 4.23
N GLY A 37 0.91 3.41 3.50
CA GLY A 37 1.09 3.62 2.05
C GLY A 37 -0.19 3.53 1.23
N ALA A 38 -1.27 2.95 1.78
CA ALA A 38 -2.60 2.87 1.15
C ALA A 38 -3.54 4.02 1.57
N SER A 39 -3.08 5.00 2.35
CA SER A 39 -3.93 6.03 2.98
C SER A 39 -4.74 6.87 2.01
N ALA A 40 -4.22 7.14 0.81
CA ALA A 40 -4.98 7.83 -0.22
C ALA A 40 -6.27 7.08 -0.63
N LEU A 41 -6.25 5.73 -0.64
CA LEU A 41 -7.45 4.93 -0.85
C LEU A 41 -8.48 5.14 0.26
N PHE A 42 -8.04 5.23 1.50
CA PHE A 42 -8.93 5.38 2.65
C PHE A 42 -9.56 6.78 2.70
N VAL A 43 -8.80 7.82 2.36
CA VAL A 43 -9.32 9.17 2.18
C VAL A 43 -10.36 9.17 1.06
N LEU A 44 -10.02 8.67 -0.12
CA LEU A 44 -10.90 8.60 -1.29
C LEU A 44 -12.20 7.83 -1.01
N ALA A 45 -12.14 6.76 -0.23
CA ALA A 45 -13.33 5.97 0.13
C ALA A 45 -14.20 6.67 1.20
N GLY A 46 -13.57 7.47 2.10
CA GLY A 46 -14.23 8.06 3.26
C GLY A 46 -14.69 9.49 3.11
N ASP A 47 -14.13 10.28 2.18
CA ASP A 47 -14.44 11.71 2.01
C ASP A 47 -15.64 11.99 1.10
N GLY A 48 -16.19 10.96 0.45
CA GLY A 48 -17.33 11.08 -0.45
C GLY A 48 -16.96 11.36 -1.91
N SER A 49 -15.73 11.78 -2.19
CA SER A 49 -15.30 12.20 -3.54
C SER A 49 -15.40 11.09 -4.60
N ALA A 50 -15.17 9.84 -4.22
CA ALA A 50 -15.36 8.71 -5.14
C ALA A 50 -16.83 8.61 -5.59
N ARG A 51 -17.78 8.69 -4.66
CA ARG A 51 -19.23 8.60 -4.95
C ARG A 51 -19.71 9.78 -5.79
N GLU A 52 -19.28 10.99 -5.46
CA GLU A 52 -19.59 12.20 -6.24
C GLU A 52 -19.08 12.08 -7.68
N ALA A 53 -17.95 11.42 -7.86
CA ALA A 53 -17.38 11.13 -9.17
C ALA A 53 -17.99 9.88 -9.84
N GLY A 54 -19.07 9.29 -9.30
CA GLY A 54 -19.75 8.13 -9.87
C GLY A 54 -19.00 6.81 -9.70
N LEU A 55 -18.14 6.68 -8.67
CA LEU A 55 -17.47 5.43 -8.31
C LEU A 55 -18.00 4.93 -6.96
N ASN A 56 -18.44 3.67 -6.91
CA ASN A 56 -18.82 2.99 -5.67
C ASN A 56 -17.74 1.99 -5.30
N LEU A 57 -16.88 2.36 -4.33
CA LEU A 57 -15.73 1.56 -3.92
C LEU A 57 -16.16 0.51 -2.89
N THR A 58 -15.83 -0.76 -3.15
CA THR A 58 -15.93 -1.86 -2.18
C THR A 58 -14.52 -2.29 -1.81
N LEU A 59 -14.15 -2.11 -0.54
CA LEU A 59 -12.81 -2.39 -0.05
C LEU A 59 -12.71 -3.78 0.58
N SER A 60 -11.67 -4.55 0.20
CA SER A 60 -11.36 -5.87 0.75
C SER A 60 -9.95 -5.87 1.34
N LYS A 61 -9.84 -6.11 2.65
CA LYS A 61 -8.56 -6.15 3.39
C LYS A 61 -7.88 -7.50 3.22
N PHE A 62 -6.55 -7.48 3.03
CA PHE A 62 -5.68 -8.65 2.98
C PHE A 62 -4.48 -8.49 3.91
N ASP A 63 -3.99 -9.61 4.46
CA ASP A 63 -2.87 -9.62 5.41
C ASP A 63 -1.50 -9.40 4.74
N SER A 64 -1.41 -9.58 3.43
CA SER A 64 -0.20 -9.38 2.63
C SER A 64 -0.52 -9.19 1.15
N GLY A 65 0.44 -8.64 0.40
CA GLY A 65 0.33 -8.51 -1.05
C GLY A 65 0.17 -9.85 -1.78
N PRO A 66 0.97 -10.89 -1.47
CA PRO A 66 0.78 -12.22 -2.07
C PRO A 66 -0.63 -12.81 -1.85
N ASN A 67 -1.24 -12.62 -0.68
CA ASN A 67 -2.63 -13.08 -0.44
C ASN A 67 -3.64 -12.28 -1.29
N ALA A 68 -3.43 -10.97 -1.44
CA ALA A 68 -4.30 -10.13 -2.28
C ALA A 68 -4.25 -10.56 -3.76
N ILE A 69 -3.09 -10.99 -4.27
CA ILE A 69 -2.92 -11.48 -5.64
C ILE A 69 -3.78 -12.73 -5.91
N GLN A 70 -3.98 -13.61 -4.95
CA GLN A 70 -4.84 -14.80 -5.14
C GLN A 70 -6.30 -14.40 -5.40
N ALA A 71 -6.83 -13.45 -4.65
CA ALA A 71 -8.18 -12.92 -4.85
C ALA A 71 -8.28 -12.11 -6.16
N PHE A 72 -7.24 -11.37 -6.52
CA PHE A 72 -7.17 -10.64 -7.78
C PHE A 72 -7.20 -11.59 -9.00
N ALA A 73 -6.43 -12.67 -8.95
CA ALA A 73 -6.37 -13.68 -10.00
C ALA A 73 -7.71 -14.40 -10.21
N SER A 74 -8.56 -14.51 -9.18
CA SER A 74 -9.92 -15.08 -9.30
C SER A 74 -10.93 -14.14 -9.94
N GLY A 75 -10.55 -12.88 -10.25
CA GLY A 75 -11.44 -11.87 -10.83
C GLY A 75 -12.44 -11.25 -9.83
N THR A 76 -12.26 -11.48 -8.52
CA THR A 76 -13.11 -10.87 -7.48
C THR A 76 -12.71 -9.45 -7.12
N ILE A 77 -11.53 -9.01 -7.55
CA ILE A 77 -10.93 -7.68 -7.31
C ILE A 77 -10.61 -7.03 -8.65
N ASP A 78 -10.92 -5.74 -8.81
CA ASP A 78 -10.66 -4.93 -10.00
C ASP A 78 -9.35 -4.16 -9.90
N LEU A 79 -9.11 -3.58 -8.73
CA LEU A 79 -7.92 -2.81 -8.39
C LEU A 79 -7.23 -3.37 -7.15
N LEU A 80 -5.91 -3.27 -7.10
CA LEU A 80 -5.10 -3.57 -5.93
C LEU A 80 -4.35 -2.34 -5.44
N VAL A 81 -4.32 -2.13 -4.13
CA VAL A 81 -3.46 -1.13 -3.47
C VAL A 81 -2.52 -1.88 -2.52
N ILE A 82 -1.40 -2.35 -3.06
CA ILE A 82 -0.44 -3.25 -2.40
C ILE A 82 1.00 -2.93 -2.82
N GLY A 83 1.98 -3.62 -2.24
CA GLY A 83 3.37 -3.52 -2.68
C GLY A 83 3.56 -3.93 -4.15
N VAL A 84 4.49 -3.30 -4.86
CA VAL A 84 4.72 -3.53 -6.30
C VAL A 84 5.26 -4.93 -6.62
N ALA A 85 6.08 -5.52 -5.74
CA ALA A 85 6.72 -6.82 -6.02
C ALA A 85 5.71 -7.95 -6.28
N PRO A 86 4.66 -8.17 -5.45
CA PRO A 86 3.63 -9.15 -5.74
C PRO A 86 2.91 -8.91 -7.08
N VAL A 87 2.73 -7.63 -7.48
CA VAL A 87 2.11 -7.28 -8.78
C VAL A 87 3.00 -7.72 -9.95
N ALA A 88 4.31 -7.45 -9.86
CA ALA A 88 5.27 -7.88 -10.88
C ALA A 88 5.35 -9.42 -10.97
N VAL A 89 5.32 -10.12 -9.82
CA VAL A 89 5.25 -11.58 -9.76
C VAL A 89 3.99 -12.12 -10.44
N ALA A 90 2.83 -11.54 -10.16
CA ALA A 90 1.58 -11.94 -10.79
C ALA A 90 1.66 -11.80 -12.32
N ARG A 91 2.18 -10.65 -12.79
CA ARG A 91 2.37 -10.42 -14.23
C ARG A 91 3.32 -11.44 -14.88
N SER A 92 4.44 -11.76 -14.25
CA SER A 92 5.38 -12.77 -14.79
C SER A 92 4.78 -14.18 -14.89
N ARG A 93 3.70 -14.44 -14.14
CA ARG A 93 2.92 -15.70 -14.19
C ARG A 93 1.76 -15.64 -15.18
N GLY A 94 1.67 -14.59 -16.00
CA GLY A 94 0.67 -14.43 -17.05
C GLY A 94 -0.63 -13.77 -16.62
N PHE A 95 -0.74 -13.25 -15.38
CA PHE A 95 -1.90 -12.46 -14.98
C PHE A 95 -1.83 -11.07 -15.63
N GLU A 96 -2.87 -10.70 -16.37
CA GLU A 96 -2.98 -9.36 -16.94
C GLU A 96 -3.19 -8.34 -15.81
N THR A 97 -2.10 -7.74 -15.35
CA THR A 97 -2.11 -6.69 -14.33
C THR A 97 -1.18 -5.55 -14.73
N THR A 98 -1.57 -4.33 -14.42
CA THR A 98 -0.83 -3.13 -14.81
C THR A 98 -0.87 -2.10 -13.68
N VAL A 99 0.27 -1.55 -13.31
CA VAL A 99 0.38 -0.45 -12.35
C VAL A 99 -0.06 0.85 -13.04
N ILE A 100 -1.10 1.48 -12.52
CA ILE A 100 -1.71 2.70 -13.05
C ILE A 100 -1.40 3.95 -12.21
N SER A 101 -0.90 3.77 -11.00
CA SER A 101 -0.37 4.84 -10.14
C SER A 101 0.62 4.27 -9.12
N ALA A 102 1.63 5.02 -8.74
CA ALA A 102 2.30 4.81 -7.47
C ALA A 102 1.41 5.33 -6.32
N ALA A 103 1.73 5.00 -5.09
CA ALA A 103 1.05 5.50 -3.89
C ALA A 103 2.04 5.98 -2.84
N ALA A 104 3.09 5.20 -2.59
CA ALA A 104 4.13 5.55 -1.64
C ALA A 104 5.41 4.77 -1.93
N THR A 105 6.54 5.32 -1.49
CA THR A 105 7.83 4.62 -1.36
C THR A 105 8.17 4.42 0.11
N GLY A 106 8.91 3.37 0.44
CA GLY A 106 9.23 3.06 1.83
C GLY A 106 8.04 2.56 2.64
N GLY A 107 7.84 3.14 3.83
CA GLY A 107 6.71 2.84 4.71
C GLY A 107 6.94 1.67 5.67
N SER A 108 8.15 1.09 5.69
CA SER A 108 8.52 0.04 6.64
C SER A 108 9.80 0.39 7.41
N ALA A 109 10.01 -0.28 8.53
CA ALA A 109 11.23 -0.19 9.30
C ALA A 109 11.54 -1.55 9.94
N PHE A 110 12.81 -1.81 10.21
CA PHE A 110 13.20 -2.86 11.14
C PHE A 110 13.16 -2.33 12.57
N ALA A 111 12.35 -2.97 13.39
CA ALA A 111 12.30 -2.69 14.82
C ALA A 111 12.89 -3.85 15.61
N ALA A 112 13.58 -3.53 16.70
CA ALA A 112 14.19 -4.49 17.60
C ALA A 112 13.53 -4.43 18.98
N GLY A 113 13.21 -5.58 19.54
CA GLY A 113 12.79 -5.75 20.94
C GLY A 113 13.93 -5.43 21.91
N PRO A 114 13.64 -5.32 23.22
CA PRO A 114 14.58 -4.73 24.19
C PRO A 114 15.99 -5.31 24.18
N ALA A 115 16.12 -6.64 24.16
CA ALA A 115 17.43 -7.30 24.20
C ALA A 115 18.24 -7.06 22.91
N LEU A 116 17.59 -7.16 21.74
CA LEU A 116 18.25 -6.91 20.47
C LEU A 116 18.55 -5.41 20.28
N ALA A 117 17.65 -4.52 20.71
CA ALA A 117 17.86 -3.07 20.68
C ALA A 117 19.08 -2.67 21.53
N LYS A 118 19.25 -3.30 22.71
CA LYS A 118 20.44 -3.11 23.53
C LYS A 118 21.70 -3.58 22.80
N ALA A 119 21.66 -4.75 22.14
CA ALA A 119 22.81 -5.24 21.38
C ALA A 119 23.19 -4.28 20.24
N PHE A 120 22.23 -3.67 19.56
CA PHE A 120 22.51 -2.63 18.56
C PHE A 120 23.15 -1.40 19.17
N ALA A 121 22.63 -0.88 20.28
CA ALA A 121 23.16 0.29 20.95
C ALA A 121 24.61 0.07 21.44
N ASP A 122 24.89 -1.07 22.05
CA ASP A 122 26.21 -1.41 22.59
C ASP A 122 27.27 -1.64 21.49
N ASN A 123 26.83 -1.92 20.24
CA ASN A 123 27.71 -2.21 19.12
C ASN A 123 27.67 -1.12 18.01
N GLY A 124 27.33 0.11 18.38
CA GLY A 124 27.35 1.26 17.44
C GLY A 124 26.38 1.13 16.27
N ASN A 125 25.29 0.39 16.46
CA ASN A 125 24.29 0.07 15.44
C ASN A 125 24.83 -0.70 14.22
N ASP A 126 25.99 -1.36 14.38
CA ASP A 126 26.53 -2.28 13.36
C ASP A 126 25.72 -3.59 13.38
N PRO A 127 25.01 -3.96 12.29
CA PRO A 127 24.13 -5.13 12.30
C PRO A 127 24.87 -6.44 12.55
N ALA A 128 26.02 -6.67 11.89
CA ALA A 128 26.78 -7.92 12.08
C ALA A 128 27.20 -8.10 13.53
N LYS A 129 27.77 -7.05 14.15
CA LYS A 129 28.20 -7.09 15.55
C LYS A 129 27.00 -7.24 16.50
N ALA A 130 25.91 -6.53 16.25
CA ALA A 130 24.73 -6.57 17.11
C ALA A 130 24.08 -7.96 17.15
N PHE A 131 23.90 -8.60 16.00
CA PHE A 131 23.32 -9.95 15.94
C PHE A 131 24.25 -11.01 16.52
N ALA A 132 25.55 -10.93 16.27
CA ALA A 132 26.56 -11.81 16.89
C ALA A 132 26.59 -11.64 18.42
N ALA A 133 26.58 -10.42 18.92
CA ALA A 133 26.54 -10.11 20.36
C ALA A 133 25.23 -10.60 21.00
N PHE A 134 24.08 -10.43 20.33
CA PHE A 134 22.80 -10.96 20.78
C PHE A 134 22.86 -12.48 20.92
N ARG A 135 23.34 -13.18 19.88
CA ARG A 135 23.48 -14.64 19.92
C ARG A 135 24.38 -15.11 21.04
N ALA A 136 25.53 -14.45 21.24
CA ALA A 136 26.43 -14.75 22.31
C ALA A 136 25.78 -14.57 23.70
N ALA A 137 25.05 -13.48 23.90
CA ALA A 137 24.38 -13.16 25.16
C ALA A 137 23.16 -14.04 25.47
N GLN A 138 22.38 -14.41 24.43
CA GLN A 138 21.14 -15.18 24.60
C GLN A 138 21.31 -16.69 24.40
N GLY A 139 22.44 -17.16 23.89
CA GLY A 139 22.69 -18.57 23.59
C GLY A 139 21.84 -19.12 22.43
N ARG A 140 21.20 -18.25 21.64
CA ARG A 140 20.29 -18.61 20.54
C ARG A 140 20.29 -17.56 19.43
N LYS A 141 19.81 -17.96 18.25
CA LYS A 141 19.57 -17.04 17.14
C LYS A 141 18.52 -15.98 17.50
N ALA A 142 18.65 -14.78 16.93
CA ALA A 142 17.60 -13.79 16.98
C ALA A 142 16.43 -14.22 16.08
N LYS A 143 15.23 -14.29 16.66
CA LYS A 143 13.99 -14.58 15.90
C LYS A 143 13.44 -13.31 15.29
N LEU A 144 13.37 -13.28 13.97
CA LEU A 144 12.91 -12.11 13.22
C LEU A 144 11.59 -12.40 12.52
N GLY A 145 10.62 -11.49 12.68
CA GLY A 145 9.35 -11.56 11.96
C GLY A 145 9.37 -10.71 10.69
N THR A 146 8.80 -11.22 9.61
CA THR A 146 8.58 -10.46 8.37
C THR A 146 7.39 -11.02 7.60
N LEU A 147 6.99 -10.34 6.51
CA LEU A 147 5.87 -10.76 5.68
C LEU A 147 6.23 -12.02 4.84
N PRO A 148 5.24 -12.65 4.18
CA PRO A 148 5.52 -13.78 3.29
C PRO A 148 6.53 -13.47 2.19
N PRO A 149 7.22 -14.49 1.64
CA PRO A 149 8.13 -14.32 0.51
C PRO A 149 7.47 -13.55 -0.66
N GLY A 150 8.25 -12.74 -1.36
CA GLY A 150 7.76 -11.88 -2.44
C GLY A 150 7.13 -10.56 -1.98
N ALA A 151 6.96 -10.33 -0.68
CA ALA A 151 6.55 -9.04 -0.16
C ALA A 151 7.75 -8.07 -0.08
N VAL A 152 7.53 -6.80 -0.43
CA VAL A 152 8.58 -5.76 -0.41
C VAL A 152 9.34 -5.69 0.92
N PRO A 153 8.71 -5.70 2.11
CA PRO A 153 9.43 -5.66 3.38
C PRO A 153 10.34 -6.86 3.61
N THR A 154 9.97 -8.03 3.12
CA THR A 154 10.76 -9.26 3.24
C THR A 154 12.02 -9.18 2.39
N VAL A 155 11.88 -8.72 1.15
CA VAL A 155 13.02 -8.49 0.25
C VAL A 155 13.98 -7.44 0.84
N ALA A 156 13.43 -6.35 1.40
CA ALA A 156 14.22 -5.32 2.07
C ALA A 156 14.97 -5.84 3.29
N LEU A 157 14.31 -6.67 4.13
CA LEU A 157 14.97 -7.30 5.28
C LEU A 157 16.16 -8.15 4.86
N HIS A 158 15.96 -9.03 3.86
CA HIS A 158 17.03 -9.89 3.36
C HIS A 158 18.19 -9.07 2.79
N HIS A 159 17.89 -8.02 2.01
CA HIS A 159 18.92 -7.12 1.48
C HIS A 159 19.69 -6.44 2.60
N TRP A 160 18.99 -5.91 3.61
CA TRP A 160 19.64 -5.27 4.74
C TRP A 160 20.52 -6.23 5.52
N LEU A 161 20.03 -7.42 5.86
CA LEU A 161 20.79 -8.40 6.60
C LEU A 161 22.02 -8.87 5.83
N TRP A 162 21.85 -9.23 4.54
CA TRP A 162 22.90 -9.94 3.79
C TRP A 162 23.81 -9.04 2.97
N LYS A 163 23.27 -7.95 2.38
CA LYS A 163 24.06 -7.06 1.51
C LYS A 163 24.62 -5.86 2.26
N VAL A 164 23.81 -5.22 3.10
CA VAL A 164 24.19 -4.01 3.85
C VAL A 164 24.90 -4.39 5.14
N GLY A 165 24.24 -5.16 6.00
CA GLY A 165 24.67 -5.47 7.35
C GLY A 165 25.66 -6.61 7.46
N LYS A 166 25.86 -7.43 6.40
CA LYS A 166 26.76 -8.59 6.38
C LYS A 166 26.55 -9.54 7.58
N VAL A 167 25.29 -9.68 8.02
CA VAL A 167 24.91 -10.52 9.16
C VAL A 167 25.14 -12.00 8.82
N ASP A 168 25.71 -12.77 9.74
CA ASP A 168 25.84 -14.21 9.58
C ASP A 168 24.44 -14.87 9.66
N ARG A 169 24.14 -15.75 8.72
CA ARG A 169 22.88 -16.52 8.71
C ARG A 169 22.74 -17.41 9.96
N ALA A 170 23.84 -17.73 10.61
CA ALA A 170 23.84 -18.47 11.87
C ALA A 170 23.31 -17.65 13.05
N ASP A 171 23.24 -16.32 12.96
CA ASP A 171 22.83 -15.43 14.04
C ASP A 171 21.33 -15.12 14.05
N VAL A 172 20.62 -15.43 12.95
CA VAL A 172 19.21 -15.07 12.80
C VAL A 172 18.35 -16.26 12.35
N GLU A 173 17.07 -16.22 12.73
CA GLU A 173 16.01 -17.10 12.27
C GLU A 173 14.85 -16.22 11.80
N ILE A 174 14.39 -16.39 10.56
CA ILE A 174 13.34 -15.54 9.97
C ILE A 174 12.03 -16.33 9.89
N ALA A 175 10.96 -15.79 10.47
CA ALA A 175 9.61 -16.32 10.42
C ALA A 175 8.71 -15.42 9.57
N ASN A 176 8.03 -16.03 8.59
CA ASN A 176 7.09 -15.33 7.72
C ASN A 176 5.68 -15.36 8.32
N MET A 177 5.05 -14.20 8.45
CA MET A 177 3.72 -14.05 9.06
C MET A 177 2.99 -12.82 8.49
N GLY A 178 1.67 -12.72 8.70
CA GLY A 178 0.87 -11.56 8.28
C GLY A 178 1.23 -10.29 9.06
N ILE A 179 0.87 -9.13 8.53
CA ILE A 179 1.21 -7.80 9.09
C ILE A 179 0.83 -7.69 10.57
N GLU A 180 -0.43 -8.04 10.90
CA GLU A 180 -0.94 -7.95 12.27
C GLU A 180 -0.25 -8.96 13.21
N VAL A 181 0.13 -10.12 12.69
CA VAL A 181 0.82 -11.17 13.47
C VAL A 181 2.25 -10.73 13.83
N VAL A 182 2.99 -10.09 12.90
CA VAL A 182 4.32 -9.52 13.22
C VAL A 182 4.21 -8.49 14.34
N GLN A 183 3.20 -7.60 14.27
CA GLN A 183 2.95 -6.60 15.31
C GLN A 183 2.67 -7.22 16.67
N GLN A 184 1.77 -8.22 16.73
CA GLN A 184 1.41 -8.90 17.96
C GLN A 184 2.60 -9.70 18.53
N ALA A 185 3.34 -10.39 17.67
CA ALA A 185 4.52 -11.15 18.08
C ALA A 185 5.62 -10.25 18.67
N MET A 186 5.78 -9.03 18.11
CA MET A 186 6.72 -8.03 18.65
C MET A 186 6.29 -7.55 20.03
N LEU A 187 5.02 -7.19 20.21
CA LEU A 187 4.47 -6.72 21.50
C LEU A 187 4.49 -7.82 22.59
N ALA A 188 4.26 -9.07 22.18
CA ALA A 188 4.33 -10.23 23.07
C ALA A 188 5.77 -10.69 23.34
N SER A 189 6.79 -10.06 22.77
CA SER A 189 8.19 -10.51 22.82
C SER A 189 8.39 -11.95 22.32
N ALA A 190 7.53 -12.43 21.42
CA ALA A 190 7.63 -13.74 20.78
C ALA A 190 8.67 -13.76 19.67
N ILE A 191 9.06 -12.58 19.16
CA ILE A 191 10.16 -12.33 18.24
C ILE A 191 11.08 -11.25 18.82
N ASP A 192 12.36 -11.30 18.45
CA ASP A 192 13.37 -10.36 18.93
C ASP A 192 13.46 -9.09 18.08
N GLY A 193 13.00 -9.16 16.84
CA GLY A 193 12.96 -8.05 15.91
C GLY A 193 12.11 -8.39 14.68
N GLY A 194 11.89 -7.41 13.82
CA GLY A 194 11.16 -7.69 12.58
C GLY A 194 10.94 -6.45 11.73
N THR A 195 10.55 -6.69 10.48
CA THR A 195 10.06 -5.62 9.62
C THR A 195 8.58 -5.37 9.86
N LEU A 196 8.31 -4.15 10.27
CA LEU A 196 6.96 -3.63 10.47
C LEU A 196 6.68 -2.54 9.44
N LEU A 197 5.42 -2.44 9.03
CA LEU A 197 4.96 -1.33 8.20
C LEU A 197 4.24 -0.30 9.09
N GLU A 198 4.23 0.97 8.69
CA GLU A 198 3.37 1.94 9.35
C GLU A 198 1.88 1.60 9.11
N PRO A 199 1.00 1.71 10.11
CA PRO A 199 1.19 2.34 11.42
C PRO A 199 1.78 1.42 12.49
N SER A 200 2.02 0.13 12.21
CA SER A 200 2.47 -0.84 13.22
C SER A 200 3.82 -0.47 13.86
N VAL A 201 4.73 0.16 13.09
CA VAL A 201 6.02 0.65 13.63
C VAL A 201 5.79 1.67 14.75
N THR A 202 5.02 2.72 14.44
CA THR A 202 4.66 3.76 15.41
C THR A 202 3.95 3.15 16.61
N LEU A 203 3.00 2.26 16.37
CA LEU A 203 2.14 1.67 17.38
C LEU A 203 2.93 0.79 18.38
N VAL A 204 3.84 -0.08 17.91
CA VAL A 204 4.62 -0.94 18.82
C VAL A 204 5.58 -0.12 19.67
N ILE A 205 6.18 0.95 19.11
CA ILE A 205 7.11 1.84 19.84
C ILE A 205 6.37 2.66 20.90
N GLU A 206 5.15 3.11 20.61
CA GLU A 206 4.32 3.83 21.59
C GLU A 206 3.84 2.93 22.74
N ARG A 207 3.50 1.68 22.42
CA ARG A 207 3.05 0.70 23.43
C ARG A 207 4.16 0.16 24.31
N ASP A 208 5.34 -0.05 23.73
CA ASP A 208 6.54 -0.44 24.45
C ASP A 208 7.75 0.40 24.00
N PRO A 209 8.08 1.48 24.72
CA PRO A 209 9.19 2.36 24.39
C PRO A 209 10.58 1.70 24.43
N ARG A 210 10.69 0.45 24.94
CA ARG A 210 11.91 -0.35 24.90
C ARG A 210 12.15 -0.94 23.52
N ILE A 211 11.10 -1.10 22.69
CA ILE A 211 11.22 -1.45 21.28
C ILE A 211 11.82 -0.24 20.55
N LYS A 212 12.84 -0.47 19.76
CA LYS A 212 13.55 0.60 19.04
C LYS A 212 13.48 0.39 17.55
N ARG A 213 13.22 1.47 16.81
CA ARG A 213 13.41 1.53 15.37
C ARG A 213 14.91 1.56 15.09
N ILE A 214 15.43 0.56 14.41
CA ILE A 214 16.86 0.43 14.09
C ILE A 214 17.18 1.07 12.75
N VAL A 215 16.37 0.76 11.72
CA VAL A 215 16.57 1.28 10.37
C VAL A 215 15.23 1.41 9.64
N ASN A 216 15.06 2.49 8.88
CA ASN A 216 13.93 2.67 7.96
C ASN A 216 14.21 1.98 6.62
N SER A 217 13.17 1.72 5.85
CA SER A 217 13.25 1.04 4.55
C SER A 217 14.30 1.61 3.59
N PRO A 218 14.54 2.94 3.46
CA PRO A 218 15.61 3.44 2.60
C PRO A 218 17.01 2.98 3.01
N GLY A 219 17.24 2.73 4.29
CA GLY A 219 18.49 2.15 4.79
C GLY A 219 18.56 0.63 4.64
N MET A 220 17.42 -0.03 4.47
CA MET A 220 17.37 -1.47 4.20
C MET A 220 17.55 -1.77 2.71
N PHE A 221 16.95 -1.00 1.84
CA PHE A 221 17.03 -1.13 0.39
C PHE A 221 16.96 0.28 -0.25
N PRO A 222 17.95 0.71 -1.03
CA PRO A 222 17.98 2.04 -1.63
C PRO A 222 16.75 2.28 -2.53
N ASN A 223 16.13 3.45 -2.38
CA ASN A 223 14.96 3.85 -3.17
C ASN A 223 13.83 2.82 -3.22
N ILE A 224 13.65 2.06 -2.13
CA ILE A 224 12.71 0.94 -2.11
C ILE A 224 11.33 1.36 -2.62
N PRO A 225 10.79 0.68 -3.66
CA PRO A 225 9.42 0.92 -4.08
C PRO A 225 8.48 0.44 -2.98
N GLY A 226 7.38 1.14 -2.81
CA GLY A 226 6.40 0.80 -1.78
C GLY A 226 5.09 0.31 -2.38
N VAL A 227 4.02 1.02 -2.04
CA VAL A 227 2.65 0.70 -2.45
C VAL A 227 2.34 1.31 -3.81
N VAL A 228 1.59 0.56 -4.62
CA VAL A 228 1.10 0.97 -5.94
C VAL A 228 -0.40 0.71 -6.06
N VAL A 229 -1.03 1.37 -7.03
CA VAL A 229 -2.35 1.00 -7.54
C VAL A 229 -2.15 0.18 -8.81
N ALA A 230 -2.59 -1.07 -8.79
CA ALA A 230 -2.58 -1.95 -9.95
C ALA A 230 -4.01 -2.31 -10.37
N ALA A 231 -4.26 -2.38 -11.67
CA ALA A 231 -5.55 -2.72 -12.25
C ALA A 231 -5.50 -4.06 -12.99
N SER A 232 -6.62 -4.80 -12.99
CA SER A 232 -6.77 -5.99 -13.81
C SER A 232 -6.94 -5.63 -15.29
N GLY A 233 -6.42 -6.47 -16.19
CA GLY A 233 -6.60 -6.27 -17.63
C GLY A 233 -8.08 -6.25 -18.03
N ALA A 234 -8.92 -7.05 -17.38
CA ALA A 234 -10.36 -7.06 -17.61
C ALA A 234 -11.01 -5.71 -17.25
N PHE A 235 -10.63 -5.13 -16.10
CA PHE A 235 -11.14 -3.82 -15.68
C PHE A 235 -10.66 -2.71 -16.62
N LEU A 236 -9.42 -2.71 -17.04
CA LEU A 236 -8.90 -1.72 -17.98
C LEU A 236 -9.55 -1.81 -19.36
N LYS A 237 -9.84 -3.03 -19.85
CA LYS A 237 -10.51 -3.24 -21.14
C LYS A 237 -11.98 -2.76 -21.11
N SER A 238 -12.69 -2.99 -20.01
CA SER A 238 -14.12 -2.70 -19.90
C SER A 238 -14.43 -1.31 -19.32
N GLN A 239 -13.53 -0.76 -18.47
CA GLN A 239 -13.81 0.39 -17.63
C GLN A 239 -12.64 1.39 -17.56
N ALA A 240 -11.89 1.57 -18.67
CA ALA A 240 -10.75 2.49 -18.72
C ALA A 240 -11.08 3.92 -18.21
N PRO A 241 -12.25 4.54 -18.54
CA PRO A 241 -12.61 5.85 -18.00
C PRO A 241 -12.75 5.87 -16.48
N ALA A 242 -13.21 4.77 -15.87
CA ALA A 242 -13.30 4.65 -14.42
C ALA A 242 -11.90 4.51 -13.78
N ALA A 243 -10.99 3.78 -14.42
CA ALA A 243 -9.60 3.69 -13.99
C ALA A 243 -8.92 5.07 -14.01
N GLU A 244 -9.07 5.85 -15.09
CA GLU A 244 -8.52 7.21 -15.18
C GLU A 244 -9.12 8.14 -14.11
N ARG A 245 -10.45 8.07 -13.89
CA ARG A 245 -11.12 8.83 -12.84
C ARG A 245 -10.61 8.46 -11.45
N PHE A 246 -10.47 7.16 -11.18
CA PHE A 246 -9.91 6.67 -9.92
C PHE A 246 -8.50 7.23 -9.68
N VAL A 247 -7.61 7.16 -10.68
CA VAL A 247 -6.22 7.67 -10.56
C VAL A 247 -6.20 9.19 -10.29
N GLY A 248 -7.04 9.97 -10.98
CA GLY A 248 -7.14 11.41 -10.75
C GLY A 248 -7.59 11.76 -9.33
N LEU A 249 -8.57 11.03 -8.79
CA LEU A 249 -9.05 11.20 -7.41
C LEU A 249 -8.00 10.70 -6.41
N PHE A 250 -7.38 9.56 -6.68
CA PHE A 250 -6.33 8.99 -5.83
C PHE A 250 -5.14 9.93 -5.68
N ARG A 251 -4.72 10.61 -6.75
CA ARG A 251 -3.68 11.65 -6.70
C ARG A 251 -4.07 12.79 -5.78
N ARG A 252 -5.31 13.31 -5.87
CA ARG A 252 -5.80 14.38 -4.97
C ARG A 252 -5.83 13.90 -3.51
N ALA A 253 -6.29 12.68 -3.27
CA ALA A 253 -6.27 12.10 -1.93
C ALA A 253 -4.83 11.94 -1.39
N THR A 254 -3.86 11.57 -2.25
CA THR A 254 -2.44 11.52 -1.87
C THR A 254 -1.90 12.90 -1.48
N GLU A 255 -2.31 13.96 -2.17
CA GLU A 255 -1.92 15.33 -1.79
C GLU A 255 -2.48 15.72 -0.41
N ILE A 256 -3.71 15.30 -0.09
CA ILE A 256 -4.29 15.51 1.25
C ILE A 256 -3.44 14.79 2.30
N VAL A 257 -3.15 13.51 2.07
CA VAL A 257 -2.32 12.69 3.00
C VAL A 257 -0.95 13.32 3.23
N ALA A 258 -0.30 13.79 2.16
CA ALA A 258 1.05 14.35 2.25
C ALA A 258 1.10 15.75 2.92
N LYS A 259 0.11 16.60 2.64
CA LYS A 259 0.11 18.01 3.10
C LYS A 259 -0.60 18.21 4.43
N ASP A 260 -1.60 17.38 4.74
CA ASP A 260 -2.44 17.48 5.95
C ASP A 260 -2.74 16.08 6.53
N PRO A 261 -1.75 15.44 7.18
CA PRO A 261 -1.93 14.15 7.82
C PRO A 261 -3.07 14.12 8.85
N ALA A 262 -3.33 15.23 9.52
CA ALA A 262 -4.40 15.33 10.51
C ALA A 262 -5.78 15.21 9.85
N LYS A 263 -5.97 15.82 8.68
CA LYS A 263 -7.20 15.69 7.90
C LYS A 263 -7.40 14.28 7.35
N ALA A 264 -6.31 13.58 7.00
CA ALA A 264 -6.37 12.21 6.50
C ALA A 264 -6.61 11.17 7.62
N ALA A 265 -6.13 11.43 8.83
CA ALA A 265 -6.12 10.46 9.94
C ALA A 265 -7.48 9.84 10.28
N PRO A 266 -8.62 10.56 10.35
CA PRO A 266 -9.93 9.96 10.62
C PRO A 266 -10.33 8.90 9.59
N HIS A 267 -10.09 9.16 8.30
CA HIS A 267 -10.41 8.22 7.22
C HIS A 267 -9.55 6.96 7.27
N VAL A 268 -8.26 7.16 7.58
CA VAL A 268 -7.31 6.05 7.72
C VAL A 268 -7.65 5.20 8.94
N LEU A 269 -7.97 5.83 10.07
CA LEU A 269 -8.39 5.15 11.30
C LEU A 269 -9.65 4.30 11.07
N ALA A 270 -10.66 4.87 10.40
CA ALA A 270 -11.90 4.15 10.09
C ALA A 270 -11.65 2.92 9.21
N ALA A 271 -10.78 3.02 8.22
CA ALA A 271 -10.46 1.93 7.29
C ALA A 271 -9.59 0.83 7.91
N LEU A 272 -8.70 1.18 8.83
CA LEU A 272 -7.81 0.23 9.51
C LEU A 272 -8.51 -0.50 10.68
N GLY A 273 -9.80 -0.23 10.94
CA GLY A 273 -10.58 -0.90 11.99
C GLY A 273 -10.29 -0.36 13.38
N GLY A 274 -10.34 0.96 13.51
CA GLY A 274 -10.02 1.69 14.71
C GLY A 274 -10.79 1.26 15.94
N GLY A 275 -10.45 1.10 17.01
CA GLY A 275 -11.05 0.85 18.34
C GLY A 275 -9.98 0.87 19.43
N LEU A 276 -8.72 0.57 19.05
CA LEU A 276 -7.60 0.48 19.98
C LEU A 276 -6.44 1.42 19.63
N VAL A 277 -6.54 2.17 18.53
CA VAL A 277 -5.51 3.09 18.05
C VAL A 277 -6.03 4.51 18.11
N ALA A 278 -5.29 5.41 18.75
CA ALA A 278 -5.66 6.82 18.77
C ALA A 278 -5.45 7.47 17.39
N GLU A 279 -6.32 8.39 17.01
CA GLU A 279 -6.19 9.16 15.76
C GLU A 279 -4.83 9.88 15.68
N ALA A 280 -4.34 10.42 16.80
CA ALA A 280 -3.03 11.04 16.88
C ALA A 280 -1.87 10.07 16.55
N THR A 281 -2.00 8.78 16.85
CA THR A 281 -1.03 7.74 16.44
C THR A 281 -1.03 7.56 14.92
N ILE A 282 -2.22 7.55 14.31
CA ILE A 282 -2.35 7.50 12.85
C ILE A 282 -1.74 8.75 12.20
N ALA A 283 -2.02 9.94 12.73
CA ALA A 283 -1.43 11.18 12.21
C ALA A 283 0.11 11.16 12.28
N ARG A 284 0.69 10.64 13.37
CA ARG A 284 2.16 10.46 13.47
C ARG A 284 2.70 9.44 12.48
N ALA A 285 1.99 8.32 12.29
CA ALA A 285 2.37 7.31 11.31
C ALA A 285 2.31 7.84 9.87
N LEU A 286 1.30 8.68 9.55
CA LEU A 286 1.19 9.37 8.26
C LEU A 286 2.36 10.34 8.01
N ALA A 287 2.86 10.99 9.05
CA ALA A 287 4.01 11.91 9.02
C ALA A 287 5.36 11.19 9.24
N SER A 288 5.39 9.86 9.25
CA SER A 288 6.61 9.09 9.52
C SER A 288 7.71 9.37 8.49
N PRO A 289 8.97 9.57 8.91
CA PRO A 289 10.09 9.74 7.98
C PRO A 289 10.44 8.44 7.21
N ALA A 290 9.79 7.32 7.53
CA ALA A 290 9.96 6.06 6.82
C ALA A 290 9.22 5.99 5.49
N ILE A 291 8.30 6.93 5.21
CA ILE A 291 7.43 6.92 4.04
C ILE A 291 7.52 8.22 3.24
N SER A 292 7.42 8.11 1.92
CA SER A 292 7.21 9.24 1.01
C SER A 292 6.04 8.95 0.09
N TYR A 293 5.13 9.90 -0.04
CA TYR A 293 3.95 9.75 -0.90
C TYR A 293 4.29 10.20 -2.32
N VAL A 294 4.05 9.33 -3.27
CA VAL A 294 4.32 9.53 -4.70
C VAL A 294 3.14 8.99 -5.52
N ASN A 295 2.91 9.53 -6.70
CA ASN A 295 1.84 9.03 -7.57
C ASN A 295 2.32 8.62 -8.96
N ASP A 296 3.35 9.27 -9.49
CA ASP A 296 3.83 9.00 -10.84
C ASP A 296 4.52 7.63 -10.90
N PRO A 297 4.02 6.68 -11.72
CA PRO A 297 4.62 5.35 -11.82
C PRO A 297 6.09 5.37 -12.26
N LYS A 298 6.52 6.40 -13.02
CA LYS A 298 7.91 6.50 -13.46
C LYS A 298 8.90 6.67 -12.31
N GLU A 299 8.47 7.26 -11.17
CA GLU A 299 9.32 7.51 -10.01
C GLU A 299 9.79 6.22 -9.31
N ILE A 300 9.04 5.12 -9.50
CA ILE A 300 9.32 3.84 -8.85
C ILE A 300 9.83 2.76 -9.81
N ARG A 301 9.90 3.02 -11.11
CA ARG A 301 10.26 2.01 -12.13
C ARG A 301 11.65 1.44 -11.87
N ALA A 302 12.68 2.26 -11.83
CA ALA A 302 14.06 1.83 -11.64
C ALA A 302 14.25 1.08 -10.30
N ALA A 303 13.60 1.56 -9.24
CA ALA A 303 13.64 0.92 -7.94
C ALA A 303 12.93 -0.44 -7.94
N THR A 304 11.84 -0.57 -8.72
CA THR A 304 11.16 -1.86 -8.92
C THR A 304 12.06 -2.85 -9.66
N GLU A 305 12.73 -2.42 -10.71
CA GLU A 305 13.69 -3.27 -11.46
C GLU A 305 14.83 -3.76 -10.56
N ALA A 306 15.41 -2.87 -9.75
CA ALA A 306 16.45 -3.25 -8.78
C ALA A 306 15.93 -4.24 -7.73
N LEU A 307 14.70 -4.07 -7.24
CA LEU A 307 14.07 -5.00 -6.29
C LEU A 307 13.87 -6.39 -6.90
N LEU A 308 13.36 -6.45 -8.13
CA LEU A 308 13.14 -7.71 -8.84
C LEU A 308 14.46 -8.43 -9.18
N ALA A 309 15.51 -7.67 -9.55
CA ALA A 309 16.84 -8.21 -9.75
C ALA A 309 17.39 -8.86 -8.46
N TYR A 310 17.21 -8.21 -7.31
CA TYR A 310 17.63 -8.76 -6.04
C TYR A 310 16.84 -10.03 -5.66
N GLN A 311 15.57 -10.13 -6.02
CA GLN A 311 14.77 -11.34 -5.81
C GLN A 311 15.31 -12.56 -6.59
N VAL A 312 16.00 -12.35 -7.72
CA VAL A 312 16.75 -13.45 -8.39
C VAL A 312 17.90 -13.94 -7.52
N GLU A 313 18.64 -13.04 -6.89
CA GLU A 313 19.71 -13.43 -5.97
C GLU A 313 19.19 -14.17 -4.73
N LEU A 314 17.95 -13.88 -4.32
CA LEU A 314 17.28 -14.59 -3.22
C LEU A 314 16.76 -15.97 -3.64
N GLY A 315 16.71 -16.26 -4.95
CA GLY A 315 16.15 -17.51 -5.49
C GLY A 315 14.63 -17.49 -5.65
N ASP A 316 13.99 -16.32 -5.50
CA ASP A 316 12.54 -16.15 -5.71
C ASP A 316 12.17 -16.36 -7.21
N PHE A 317 13.13 -16.07 -8.11
CA PHE A 317 13.00 -16.21 -9.56
C PHE A 317 14.26 -16.78 -10.18
N ALA A 318 14.12 -17.57 -11.26
CA ALA A 318 15.25 -17.95 -12.09
C ALA A 318 15.81 -16.76 -12.91
N THR A 319 14.92 -15.87 -13.36
CA THR A 319 15.24 -14.63 -14.08
C THR A 319 14.33 -13.51 -13.58
N ALA A 320 14.82 -12.28 -13.57
CA ALA A 320 14.01 -11.15 -13.13
C ALA A 320 12.78 -10.97 -14.03
N PRO A 321 11.57 -10.84 -13.44
CA PRO A 321 10.38 -10.50 -14.20
C PRO A 321 10.59 -9.22 -15.02
N SER A 322 10.15 -9.23 -16.28
CA SER A 322 10.18 -8.00 -17.09
C SER A 322 9.24 -6.95 -16.52
N THR A 323 9.71 -5.71 -16.48
CA THR A 323 8.86 -4.54 -16.15
C THR A 323 8.22 -3.93 -17.39
N GLU A 324 8.47 -4.48 -18.57
CA GLU A 324 7.83 -4.04 -19.82
C GLU A 324 6.31 -4.20 -19.72
N GLY A 325 5.58 -3.11 -20.01
CA GLY A 325 4.12 -3.06 -19.88
C GLY A 325 3.58 -3.24 -18.44
N LEU A 326 4.44 -3.32 -17.41
CA LEU A 326 4.00 -3.34 -16.02
C LEU A 326 3.39 -2.00 -15.60
N PHE A 327 3.86 -0.88 -16.17
CA PHE A 327 3.45 0.47 -15.81
C PHE A 327 2.72 1.14 -16.99
N ASP A 328 1.48 1.59 -16.79
CA ASP A 328 0.73 2.39 -17.76
C ASP A 328 0.90 3.90 -17.48
N GLN A 329 2.04 4.42 -17.92
CA GLN A 329 2.34 5.84 -17.79
C GLN A 329 1.35 6.71 -18.56
N ALA A 330 0.89 6.26 -19.71
CA ALA A 330 -0.04 7.02 -20.55
C ALA A 330 -1.41 7.19 -19.89
N LEU A 331 -1.94 6.14 -19.23
CA LEU A 331 -3.16 6.24 -18.43
C LEU A 331 -3.00 7.24 -17.29
N TYR A 332 -1.88 7.16 -16.56
CA TYR A 332 -1.60 8.10 -15.47
C TYR A 332 -1.60 9.55 -15.96
N GLU A 333 -0.91 9.84 -17.04
CA GLU A 333 -0.82 11.20 -17.61
C GLU A 333 -2.18 11.73 -18.09
N ARG A 334 -3.01 10.88 -18.72
CA ARG A 334 -4.38 11.25 -19.11
C ARG A 334 -5.22 11.56 -17.86
N ALA A 335 -5.14 10.72 -16.83
CA ALA A 335 -5.87 10.92 -15.58
C ALA A 335 -5.48 12.23 -14.88
N VAL A 336 -4.19 12.56 -14.82
CA VAL A 336 -3.71 13.82 -14.23
C VAL A 336 -4.20 15.03 -15.03
N LYS A 337 -4.12 14.99 -16.37
CA LYS A 337 -4.60 16.06 -17.24
C LYS A 337 -6.10 16.29 -17.14
N SER A 338 -6.87 15.23 -16.97
CA SER A 338 -8.33 15.31 -16.83
C SER A 338 -8.75 15.84 -15.45
N ALA A 339 -8.00 15.53 -14.40
CA ALA A 339 -8.27 15.98 -13.03
C ALA A 339 -7.88 17.46 -12.76
N GLY A 340 -7.10 18.08 -13.63
CA GLY A 340 -6.71 19.50 -13.55
C GLY A 340 -7.65 20.46 -14.27
N ARG A 341 -8.71 19.93 -14.88
CA ARG A 341 -9.80 20.71 -15.53
C ARG A 341 -11.03 20.76 -14.61
#